data_87c6f3554cc50b7b1538c519808ff1df
#
_entry.id   87c6f3554cc50b7b1538c519808ff1df
#
_cell.length_a   1.000
_cell.length_b   1.000
_cell.length_c   1.000
_cell.angle_alpha   90.00
_cell.angle_beta   90.00
_cell.angle_gamma   90.00
#
_symmetry.space_group_name_H-M   'P 1'
#
loop_
_entity.id
_entity.type
_entity.pdbx_description
1 polymer ?
#
loop_
_entity_poly.entity_id
_entity_poly.type
_entity_poly.pdbx_seq_one_letter_code
_entity_poly.pdbx_strand_id
1 'polypeptide(L)'
;QVVVQQVQRDTNTDSVSQGSTNGTNLSIQDVAALVQPSVVAITTEQMVSTNTWFGGSYVQSGAGSGVIISQDGYIVTCAHVVSGANNITVQLADGTEYTATVVGQDSTSDVAVLKIEATGLTPAVIGDSDSLAVGETTIAVGNPLGTLSNTVTNGIVSALNREVTVQGNDMNLIQ
;
A
#
# COMPACT_ATOMS: atom_id res chain seq x y z
N GLN A 1 20.97 3.64 -2.30
CA GLN A 1 20.65 2.23 -2.03
C GLN A 1 19.43 2.22 -1.09
N VAL A 2 18.30 1.73 -1.57
CA VAL A 2 17.08 1.61 -0.75
C VAL A 2 17.28 0.49 0.26
N VAL A 3 17.13 0.78 1.53
CA VAL A 3 17.18 -0.22 2.61
C VAL A 3 15.73 -0.49 3.05
N VAL A 4 15.23 -1.68 2.76
CA VAL A 4 13.90 -2.15 3.19
C VAL A 4 14.08 -2.89 4.52
N GLN A 5 13.31 -2.50 5.54
CA GLN A 5 13.30 -3.20 6.82
C GLN A 5 12.40 -4.44 6.71
N GLN A 6 12.95 -5.60 7.07
CA GLN A 6 12.24 -6.87 7.07
C GLN A 6 12.28 -7.49 8.47
N VAL A 7 11.13 -7.94 8.96
CA VAL A 7 11.02 -8.70 10.20
C VAL A 7 11.04 -10.20 9.87
N GLN A 8 11.95 -10.94 10.50
CA GLN A 8 11.87 -12.40 10.51
C GLN A 8 10.94 -12.84 11.64
N ARG A 9 9.98 -13.70 11.31
CA ARG A 9 9.13 -14.37 12.29
C ARG A 9 9.90 -15.57 12.84
N ASP A 10 10.09 -15.65 14.16
CA ASP A 10 10.66 -16.85 14.78
C ASP A 10 9.66 -18.02 14.64
N THR A 11 9.98 -18.97 13.76
CA THR A 11 9.20 -20.20 13.55
C THR A 11 9.59 -21.27 14.56
N ASN A 12 9.65 -20.99 15.85
CA ASN A 12 9.83 -22.02 16.85
C ASN A 12 8.46 -22.63 17.20
N THR A 13 8.02 -23.59 16.39
CA THR A 13 6.85 -24.43 16.66
C THR A 13 7.27 -25.55 17.60
N ASP A 14 7.39 -25.27 18.90
CA ASP A 14 7.39 -26.30 19.91
C ASP A 14 6.19 -26.10 20.85
N SER A 15 5.27 -27.07 20.72
CA SER A 15 4.28 -27.52 21.71
C SER A 15 3.39 -26.47 22.34
N VAL A 16 2.09 -26.62 22.09
CA VAL A 16 0.99 -26.08 22.90
C VAL A 16 1.25 -26.40 24.38
N SER A 17 1.93 -25.49 25.03
CA SER A 17 2.03 -25.38 26.47
C SER A 17 1.49 -24.00 26.86
N GLN A 18 0.37 -23.97 27.58
CA GLN A 18 -0.10 -22.77 28.27
C GLN A 18 1.02 -22.29 29.20
N GLY A 19 1.80 -21.33 28.73
CA GLY A 19 2.90 -20.73 29.46
C GLY A 19 3.13 -19.33 28.90
N SER A 20 2.63 -18.35 29.63
CA SER A 20 2.99 -16.93 29.64
C SER A 20 4.23 -16.60 28.81
N THR A 21 4.06 -16.24 27.53
CA THR A 21 5.05 -15.50 26.78
C THR A 21 4.71 -14.03 26.92
N ASN A 22 5.62 -13.24 27.53
CA ASN A 22 5.60 -11.78 27.58
C ASN A 22 5.87 -11.17 26.18
N GLY A 23 5.18 -11.64 25.16
CA GLY A 23 5.01 -10.91 23.92
C GLY A 23 3.80 -9.98 24.13
N THR A 24 4.03 -8.69 24.15
CA THR A 24 2.94 -7.70 24.20
C THR A 24 2.14 -7.88 22.91
N ASN A 25 1.01 -8.60 22.98
CA ASN A 25 0.06 -8.64 21.87
C ASN A 25 -0.44 -7.22 21.68
N LEU A 26 -0.01 -6.57 20.60
CA LEU A 26 -0.48 -5.24 20.24
C LEU A 26 -1.99 -5.31 19.98
N SER A 27 -2.71 -4.32 20.50
CA SER A 27 -4.12 -4.16 20.15
C SER A 27 -4.26 -3.69 18.69
N ILE A 28 -5.43 -3.86 18.08
CA ILE A 28 -5.74 -3.32 16.75
C ILE A 28 -5.44 -1.80 16.69
N GLN A 29 -5.72 -1.08 17.78
CA GLN A 29 -5.45 0.36 17.87
C GLN A 29 -3.95 0.66 17.84
N ASP A 30 -3.14 -0.12 18.57
CA ASP A 30 -1.68 0.05 18.58
C ASP A 30 -1.07 -0.25 17.21
N VAL A 31 -1.51 -1.33 16.56
CA VAL A 31 -1.06 -1.67 15.20
C VAL A 31 -1.45 -0.59 14.20
N ALA A 32 -2.68 -0.09 14.25
CA ALA A 32 -3.13 0.99 13.39
C ALA A 32 -2.27 2.25 13.58
N ALA A 33 -2.02 2.65 14.83
CA ALA A 33 -1.18 3.81 15.13
C ALA A 33 0.27 3.67 14.64
N LEU A 34 0.83 2.45 14.69
CA LEU A 34 2.17 2.16 14.18
C LEU A 34 2.26 2.20 12.66
N VAL A 35 1.21 1.76 11.96
CA VAL A 35 1.23 1.60 10.49
C VAL A 35 0.79 2.87 9.76
N GLN A 36 -0.15 3.64 10.33
CA GLN A 36 -0.68 4.86 9.70
C GLN A 36 0.39 5.84 9.17
N PRO A 37 1.50 6.11 9.89
CA PRO A 37 2.54 7.02 9.38
C PRO A 37 3.24 6.51 8.11
N SER A 38 3.17 5.21 7.82
CA SER A 38 3.76 4.59 6.64
C SER A 38 2.80 4.51 5.44
N VAL A 39 1.52 4.86 5.63
CA VAL A 39 0.49 4.81 4.59
C VAL A 39 0.19 6.22 4.10
N VAL A 40 0.16 6.40 2.78
CA VAL A 40 -0.06 7.68 2.14
C VAL A 40 -1.29 7.65 1.23
N ALA A 41 -1.92 8.80 1.07
CA ALA A 41 -2.92 9.02 0.04
C ALA A 41 -2.23 9.42 -1.28
N ILE A 42 -2.72 8.91 -2.39
CA ILE A 42 -2.24 9.26 -3.73
C ILE A 42 -3.41 9.81 -4.52
N THR A 43 -3.22 11.00 -5.07
CA THR A 43 -4.16 11.62 -6.02
C THR A 43 -3.47 11.77 -7.36
N THR A 44 -4.18 11.45 -8.42
CA THR A 44 -3.65 11.55 -9.78
C THR A 44 -4.56 12.40 -10.65
N GLU A 45 -3.96 13.10 -11.58
CA GLU A 45 -4.66 13.88 -12.59
C GLU A 45 -4.20 13.45 -13.97
N GLN A 46 -5.14 13.16 -14.83
CA GLN A 46 -4.91 12.81 -16.22
C GLN A 46 -5.68 13.76 -17.14
N MET A 47 -5.00 14.34 -18.13
CA MET A 47 -5.63 15.15 -19.14
C MET A 47 -6.17 14.26 -20.26
N VAL A 48 -7.49 14.18 -20.38
CA VAL A 48 -8.16 13.39 -21.40
C VAL A 48 -8.65 14.34 -22.51
N SER A 49 -8.14 14.15 -23.73
CA SER A 49 -8.59 14.87 -24.91
C SER A 49 -9.76 14.16 -25.56
N THR A 50 -10.89 14.84 -25.73
CA THR A 50 -12.03 14.29 -26.48
C THR A 50 -11.90 14.62 -27.96
N ASN A 51 -11.92 13.58 -28.80
CA ASN A 51 -11.85 13.70 -30.25
C ASN A 51 -13.24 14.05 -30.84
N THR A 52 -13.88 15.07 -30.30
CA THR A 52 -15.12 15.61 -30.84
C THR A 52 -14.84 16.82 -31.74
N TRP A 53 -15.71 17.05 -32.74
CA TRP A 53 -15.60 18.19 -33.70
C TRP A 53 -15.42 19.56 -33.02
N PHE A 54 -15.73 19.68 -31.75
CA PHE A 54 -15.53 20.87 -30.90
C PHE A 54 -14.40 20.72 -29.87
N GLY A 55 -13.49 19.78 -30.09
CA GLY A 55 -12.25 19.53 -29.31
C GLY A 55 -12.23 20.13 -27.90
N GLY A 56 -12.51 19.33 -26.90
CA GLY A 56 -12.34 19.69 -25.49
C GLY A 56 -11.39 18.74 -24.80
N SER A 57 -10.60 19.24 -23.84
CA SER A 57 -9.87 18.41 -22.89
C SER A 57 -10.47 18.62 -21.50
N TYR A 58 -10.54 17.55 -20.71
CA TYR A 58 -10.94 17.64 -19.32
C TYR A 58 -9.92 16.89 -18.45
N VAL A 59 -9.85 17.27 -17.18
CA VAL A 59 -8.99 16.63 -16.20
C VAL A 59 -9.80 15.53 -15.53
N GLN A 60 -9.31 14.31 -15.62
CA GLN A 60 -9.82 13.17 -14.88
C GLN A 60 -8.93 12.95 -13.65
N SER A 61 -9.52 12.91 -12.47
CA SER A 61 -8.83 12.64 -11.21
C SER A 61 -9.01 11.19 -10.80
N GLY A 62 -7.95 10.58 -10.29
CA GLY A 62 -7.92 9.27 -9.68
C GLY A 62 -7.41 9.36 -8.25
N ALA A 63 -7.64 8.33 -7.46
CA ALA A 63 -7.16 8.24 -6.10
C ALA A 63 -6.78 6.80 -5.74
N GLY A 64 -5.82 6.68 -4.81
CA GLY A 64 -5.35 5.40 -4.31
C GLY A 64 -4.58 5.55 -3.00
N SER A 65 -3.98 4.47 -2.57
CA SER A 65 -3.11 4.43 -1.40
C SER A 65 -1.71 3.99 -1.80
N GLY A 66 -0.73 4.38 -1.02
CA GLY A 66 0.64 3.91 -1.14
C GLY A 66 1.25 3.59 0.21
N VAL A 67 2.35 2.86 0.18
CA VAL A 67 3.11 2.46 1.36
C VAL A 67 4.54 2.98 1.23
N ILE A 68 4.99 3.74 2.21
CA ILE A 68 6.38 4.22 2.29
C ILE A 68 7.28 3.02 2.57
N ILE A 69 8.32 2.81 1.76
CA ILE A 69 9.28 1.71 1.90
C ILE A 69 10.69 2.18 2.24
N SER A 70 10.93 3.50 2.24
CA SER A 70 12.23 4.06 2.61
C SER A 70 12.09 5.44 3.25
N GLN A 71 13.08 5.81 4.08
CA GLN A 71 13.10 7.11 4.76
C GLN A 71 13.32 8.29 3.81
N ASP A 72 13.84 8.04 2.63
CA ASP A 72 14.15 9.04 1.60
C ASP A 72 13.08 9.19 0.52
N GLY A 73 11.88 8.58 0.72
CA GLY A 73 10.69 8.88 -0.08
C GLY A 73 10.34 7.91 -1.19
N TYR A 74 10.80 6.65 -1.15
CA TYR A 74 10.26 5.62 -2.03
C TYR A 74 8.95 5.06 -1.48
N ILE A 75 7.95 4.92 -2.38
CA ILE A 75 6.58 4.52 -2.06
C ILE A 75 6.16 3.45 -3.05
N VAL A 76 5.54 2.37 -2.56
CA VAL A 76 4.90 1.35 -3.39
C VAL A 76 3.41 1.63 -3.48
N THR A 77 2.85 1.50 -4.67
CA THR A 77 1.42 1.61 -4.96
C THR A 77 1.02 0.66 -6.09
N CYS A 78 -0.25 0.63 -6.46
CA CYS A 78 -0.73 -0.13 -7.61
C CYS A 78 -0.41 0.61 -8.93
N ALA A 79 -0.02 -0.13 -9.97
CA ALA A 79 0.30 0.46 -11.27
C ALA A 79 -0.93 1.15 -11.90
N HIS A 80 -2.13 0.57 -11.75
CA HIS A 80 -3.35 1.16 -12.29
C HIS A 80 -3.69 2.53 -11.69
N VAL A 81 -3.24 2.83 -10.44
CA VAL A 81 -3.46 4.13 -9.79
C VAL A 81 -2.70 5.24 -10.52
N VAL A 82 -1.50 4.96 -11.01
CA VAL A 82 -0.59 5.97 -11.59
C VAL A 82 -0.51 5.92 -13.11
N SER A 83 -1.10 4.90 -13.72
CA SER A 83 -1.07 4.71 -15.17
C SER A 83 -1.71 5.86 -15.92
N GLY A 84 -0.94 6.48 -16.83
CA GLY A 84 -1.42 7.60 -17.63
C GLY A 84 -1.57 8.93 -16.89
N ALA A 85 -1.21 9.00 -15.61
CA ALA A 85 -1.25 10.24 -14.84
C ALA A 85 -0.26 11.27 -15.37
N ASN A 86 -0.70 12.52 -15.52
CA ASN A 86 0.17 13.66 -15.82
C ASN A 86 0.78 14.26 -14.55
N ASN A 87 -0.04 14.30 -13.46
CA ASN A 87 0.39 14.76 -12.15
C ASN A 87 0.07 13.70 -11.11
N ILE A 88 0.98 13.48 -10.19
CA ILE A 88 0.81 12.58 -9.04
C ILE A 88 1.15 13.38 -7.79
N THR A 89 0.18 13.45 -6.89
CA THR A 89 0.34 14.07 -5.57
C THR A 89 0.24 13.00 -4.50
N VAL A 90 1.21 12.97 -3.61
CA VAL A 90 1.25 12.11 -2.43
C VAL A 90 1.01 12.95 -1.20
N GLN A 91 0.01 12.58 -0.39
CA GLN A 91 -0.26 13.21 0.89
C GLN A 91 0.10 12.25 2.02
N LEU A 92 0.96 12.73 2.92
CA LEU A 92 1.36 12.01 4.13
C LEU A 92 0.25 12.01 5.18
N ALA A 93 0.40 11.18 6.22
CA ALA A 93 -0.55 11.08 7.32
C ALA A 93 -0.77 12.40 8.09
N ASP A 94 0.22 13.29 8.10
CA ASP A 94 0.15 14.63 8.72
C ASP A 94 -0.50 15.69 7.82
N GLY A 95 -0.93 15.30 6.60
CA GLY A 95 -1.53 16.18 5.61
C GLY A 95 -0.52 16.90 4.70
N THR A 96 0.79 16.68 4.87
CA THR A 96 1.81 17.28 4.00
C THR A 96 1.74 16.65 2.60
N GLU A 97 1.79 17.48 1.58
CA GLU A 97 1.71 17.04 0.18
C GLU A 97 3.04 17.18 -0.57
N TYR A 98 3.30 16.20 -1.42
CA TYR A 98 4.47 16.15 -2.28
C TYR A 98 4.09 15.78 -3.71
N THR A 99 4.72 16.41 -4.68
CA THR A 99 4.68 15.89 -6.07
C THR A 99 5.54 14.64 -6.15
N ALA A 100 5.01 13.60 -6.77
CA ALA A 100 5.71 12.33 -6.93
C ALA A 100 6.09 12.08 -8.40
N THR A 101 7.18 11.35 -8.59
CA THR A 101 7.61 10.84 -9.88
C THR A 101 7.54 9.31 -9.90
N VAL A 102 7.16 8.73 -11.03
CA VAL A 102 7.17 7.28 -11.22
C VAL A 102 8.60 6.82 -11.47
N VAL A 103 9.12 5.97 -10.60
CA VAL A 103 10.44 5.34 -10.75
C VAL A 103 10.36 4.13 -11.69
N GLY A 104 9.28 3.37 -11.58
CA GLY A 104 8.99 2.22 -12.41
C GLY A 104 7.62 1.66 -12.09
N GLN A 105 7.07 0.91 -13.05
CA GLN A 105 5.78 0.22 -12.89
C GLN A 105 5.77 -1.06 -13.69
N ASP A 106 5.01 -2.04 -13.21
CA ASP A 106 4.70 -3.27 -13.89
C ASP A 106 3.18 -3.49 -13.89
N SER A 107 2.58 -3.48 -15.08
CA SER A 107 1.14 -3.68 -15.25
C SER A 107 0.72 -5.13 -15.06
N THR A 108 1.64 -6.08 -15.16
CA THR A 108 1.33 -7.52 -15.00
C THR A 108 1.10 -7.85 -13.54
N SER A 109 1.96 -7.36 -12.65
CA SER A 109 1.84 -7.52 -11.20
C SER A 109 1.02 -6.41 -10.53
N ASP A 110 0.61 -5.39 -11.31
CA ASP A 110 -0.07 -4.19 -10.82
C ASP A 110 0.71 -3.46 -9.71
N VAL A 111 2.02 -3.37 -9.84
CA VAL A 111 2.89 -2.68 -8.87
C VAL A 111 3.56 -1.47 -9.51
N ALA A 112 3.62 -0.37 -8.80
CA ALA A 112 4.40 0.81 -9.16
C ALA A 112 5.22 1.32 -7.98
N VAL A 113 6.35 1.95 -8.27
CA VAL A 113 7.21 2.63 -7.31
C VAL A 113 7.25 4.11 -7.63
N LEU A 114 6.95 4.92 -6.65
CA LEU A 114 7.02 6.39 -6.71
C LEU A 114 8.20 6.90 -5.88
N LYS A 115 8.65 8.10 -6.22
CA LYS A 115 9.63 8.87 -5.46
C LYS A 115 9.07 10.25 -5.14
N ILE A 116 9.15 10.64 -3.89
CA ILE A 116 8.92 12.01 -3.40
C ILE A 116 10.21 12.59 -2.82
N GLU A 117 10.39 13.90 -2.90
CA GLU A 117 11.54 14.59 -2.32
C GLU A 117 11.26 14.94 -0.84
N ALA A 118 11.32 13.90 0.00
CA ALA A 118 11.13 13.98 1.45
C ALA A 118 12.19 13.16 2.17
N THR A 119 12.46 13.49 3.42
CA THR A 119 13.42 12.79 4.28
C THR A 119 12.84 12.57 5.67
N GLY A 120 13.37 11.59 6.39
CA GLY A 120 12.93 11.30 7.75
C GLY A 120 11.54 10.65 7.83
N LEU A 121 11.09 10.05 6.73
CA LEU A 121 9.83 9.33 6.68
C LEU A 121 9.89 8.04 7.51
N THR A 122 8.72 7.53 7.89
CA THR A 122 8.57 6.26 8.58
C THR A 122 8.24 5.15 7.58
N PRO A 123 9.20 4.29 7.20
CA PRO A 123 8.93 3.17 6.29
C PRO A 123 8.11 2.09 6.99
N ALA A 124 7.25 1.42 6.24
CA ALA A 124 6.60 0.19 6.70
C ALA A 124 7.65 -0.93 6.88
N VAL A 125 7.38 -1.79 7.84
CA VAL A 125 8.15 -3.02 8.03
C VAL A 125 7.57 -4.10 7.13
N ILE A 126 8.40 -4.68 6.27
CA ILE A 126 7.98 -5.72 5.33
C ILE A 126 8.02 -7.07 6.05
N GLY A 127 6.88 -7.75 6.05
CA GLY A 127 6.75 -9.11 6.57
C GLY A 127 7.05 -10.19 5.53
N ASP A 128 6.92 -11.42 5.95
CA ASP A 128 7.06 -12.61 5.11
C ASP A 128 5.67 -13.22 4.88
N SER A 129 5.14 -13.07 3.66
CA SER A 129 3.82 -13.58 3.29
C SER A 129 3.75 -15.11 3.24
N ASP A 130 4.89 -15.80 3.05
CA ASP A 130 4.93 -17.26 3.04
C ASP A 130 4.70 -17.86 4.42
N SER A 131 4.86 -17.06 5.48
CA SER A 131 4.61 -17.46 6.86
C SER A 131 3.16 -17.26 7.32
N LEU A 132 2.28 -16.71 6.48
CA LEU A 132 0.88 -16.46 6.83
C LEU A 132 0.08 -17.76 6.91
N ALA A 133 -0.92 -17.80 7.81
CA ALA A 133 -1.88 -18.87 7.91
C ALA A 133 -3.32 -18.36 7.76
N VAL A 134 -4.18 -19.18 7.17
CA VAL A 134 -5.63 -18.90 7.10
C VAL A 134 -6.19 -18.80 8.52
N GLY A 135 -6.97 -17.75 8.78
CA GLY A 135 -7.53 -17.43 10.09
C GLY A 135 -6.71 -16.41 10.90
N GLU A 136 -5.51 -16.03 10.46
CA GLU A 136 -4.74 -14.97 11.11
C GLU A 136 -5.45 -13.63 11.01
N THR A 137 -5.41 -12.84 12.10
CA THR A 137 -5.97 -11.48 12.12
C THR A 137 -5.17 -10.55 11.22
N THR A 138 -5.87 -9.82 10.36
CA THR A 138 -5.32 -8.81 9.47
C THR A 138 -5.92 -7.44 9.74
N ILE A 139 -5.14 -6.40 9.47
CA ILE A 139 -5.59 -5.01 9.53
C ILE A 139 -5.25 -4.39 8.17
N ALA A 140 -6.27 -3.88 7.49
CA ALA A 140 -6.08 -3.13 6.26
C ALA A 140 -6.13 -1.63 6.56
N VAL A 141 -5.12 -0.91 6.06
CA VAL A 141 -5.02 0.54 6.18
C VAL A 141 -4.89 1.15 4.79
N GLY A 142 -5.69 2.16 4.50
CA GLY A 142 -5.66 2.79 3.19
C GLY A 142 -6.42 4.11 3.15
N ASN A 143 -6.44 4.71 1.96
CA ASN A 143 -7.24 5.90 1.65
C ASN A 143 -8.21 5.59 0.49
N PRO A 144 -9.26 4.81 0.76
CA PRO A 144 -10.25 4.52 -0.26
C PRO A 144 -10.93 5.83 -0.68
N LEU A 145 -11.03 6.06 -1.99
CA LEU A 145 -11.69 7.22 -2.59
C LEU A 145 -10.95 8.58 -2.45
N GLY A 146 -9.72 8.62 -1.96
CA GLY A 146 -8.93 9.86 -1.88
C GLY A 146 -9.39 10.90 -0.85
N THR A 147 -10.52 10.67 -0.18
CA THR A 147 -11.13 11.60 0.79
C THR A 147 -11.18 11.06 2.21
N LEU A 148 -10.92 9.76 2.37
CA LEU A 148 -10.98 9.07 3.65
C LEU A 148 -9.58 8.58 4.04
N SER A 149 -8.67 9.53 4.30
CA SER A 149 -7.30 9.21 4.70
C SER A 149 -7.28 8.33 5.95
N ASN A 150 -6.41 7.32 5.94
CA ASN A 150 -6.17 6.43 7.07
C ASN A 150 -7.39 5.61 7.54
N THR A 151 -8.25 5.18 6.61
CA THR A 151 -9.31 4.22 6.93
C THR A 151 -8.69 2.90 7.37
N VAL A 152 -9.12 2.40 8.51
CA VAL A 152 -8.66 1.14 9.10
C VAL A 152 -9.83 0.15 9.14
N THR A 153 -9.60 -1.05 8.64
CA THR A 153 -10.51 -2.17 8.79
C THR A 153 -9.76 -3.40 9.26
N ASN A 154 -10.43 -4.32 9.93
CA ASN A 154 -9.84 -5.57 10.36
C ASN A 154 -10.62 -6.78 9.85
N GLY A 155 -9.93 -7.89 9.72
CA GLY A 155 -10.48 -9.14 9.25
C GLY A 155 -9.52 -10.29 9.53
N ILE A 156 -9.64 -11.34 8.74
CA ILE A 156 -8.74 -12.49 8.80
C ILE A 156 -8.24 -12.84 7.40
N VAL A 157 -7.12 -13.53 7.32
CA VAL A 157 -6.69 -14.20 6.10
C VAL A 157 -7.72 -15.30 5.78
N SER A 158 -8.48 -15.13 4.70
CA SER A 158 -9.53 -16.08 4.31
C SER A 158 -9.01 -17.17 3.39
N ALA A 159 -8.00 -16.85 2.56
CA ALA A 159 -7.35 -17.81 1.68
C ALA A 159 -5.93 -17.35 1.34
N LEU A 160 -5.06 -18.32 1.06
CA LEU A 160 -3.74 -18.13 0.48
C LEU A 160 -3.75 -18.71 -0.93
N ASN A 161 -2.92 -18.15 -1.80
CA ASN A 161 -2.75 -18.62 -3.19
C ASN A 161 -4.08 -18.67 -3.98
N ARG A 162 -4.91 -17.64 -3.83
CA ARG A 162 -6.15 -17.52 -4.58
C ARG A 162 -5.87 -17.01 -5.99
N GLU A 163 -6.11 -17.85 -6.98
CA GLU A 163 -6.06 -17.44 -8.38
C GLU A 163 -7.27 -16.55 -8.71
N VAL A 164 -7.00 -15.32 -9.13
CA VAL A 164 -8.03 -14.33 -9.50
C VAL A 164 -7.60 -13.62 -10.75
N THR A 165 -8.49 -13.51 -11.72
CA THR A 165 -8.24 -12.70 -12.93
C THR A 165 -8.60 -11.24 -12.63
N VAL A 166 -7.58 -10.37 -12.58
CA VAL A 166 -7.74 -8.92 -12.38
C VAL A 166 -7.33 -8.20 -13.66
N GLN A 167 -8.24 -7.42 -14.25
CA GLN A 167 -8.00 -6.67 -15.48
C GLN A 167 -7.43 -7.51 -16.65
N GLY A 168 -7.80 -8.80 -16.69
CA GLY A 168 -7.33 -9.73 -17.74
C GLY A 168 -6.00 -10.42 -17.45
N ASN A 169 -5.39 -10.16 -16.29
CA ASN A 169 -4.19 -10.86 -15.81
C ASN A 169 -4.58 -11.85 -14.71
N ASP A 170 -4.05 -13.06 -14.79
CA ASP A 170 -4.20 -14.06 -13.75
C ASP A 170 -3.16 -13.78 -12.65
N MET A 171 -3.66 -13.51 -11.46
CA MET A 171 -2.85 -13.18 -10.29
C MET A 171 -3.11 -14.18 -9.17
N ASN A 172 -2.05 -14.49 -8.42
CA ASN A 172 -2.14 -15.30 -7.22
C ASN A 172 -2.12 -14.37 -6.00
N LEU A 173 -3.26 -14.30 -5.30
CA LEU A 173 -3.51 -13.30 -4.26
C LEU A 173 -3.79 -13.94 -2.89
N ILE A 174 -3.50 -13.16 -1.84
CA ILE A 174 -3.95 -13.38 -0.47
C ILE A 174 -5.33 -12.74 -0.33
N GLN A 175 -6.30 -13.49 0.19
CA GLN A 175 -7.67 -13.01 0.43
C GLN A 175 -7.89 -12.78 1.91
#